data_980515d33c0f19a8c959c12b597af528
#
_entry.id   980515d33c0f19a8c959c12b597af528
#
_cell.length_a   1.000
_cell.length_b   1.000
_cell.length_c   1.000
_cell.angle_alpha   90.00
_cell.angle_beta   90.00
_cell.angle_gamma   90.00
#
_symmetry.space_group_name_H-M   'P 1'
#
loop_
_entity.id
_entity.type
_entity.pdbx_description
1 polymer ?
#
loop_
_entity_poly.entity_id
_entity_poly.type
_entity_poly.pdbx_seq_one_letter_code
_entity_poly.pdbx_strand_id
1 'polypeptide(L)'
;GTRNLIAAAKAAGVRRLVHTSSVSAFGQQENVLDEHSPRLGKQSWINYERTKAIAEELVLEADARGDIEAVVLNPAHILGPGDTRNWARMFILLEQGKLPGAPPGSGTFADVREIAKAELAAWRLPHHGEQYLLGGEHASFLELIQCIAKELDCKAPSRALPAGFLRGYARVLDALSRVTGGEPQLTPQSVSFTCYHL
;
A
#
# COMPACT_ATOMS: atom_id res chain seq x y z
N GLY A 1 -14.77 -10.23 -6.14
CA GLY A 1 -14.21 -9.80 -4.88
C GLY A 1 -15.20 -9.00 -4.04
N THR A 2 -15.02 -7.69 -3.91
CA THR A 2 -15.73 -6.82 -2.93
C THR A 2 -17.25 -6.86 -3.04
N ARG A 3 -17.83 -6.81 -4.24
CA ARG A 3 -19.29 -6.94 -4.44
C ARG A 3 -19.85 -8.22 -3.86
N ASN A 4 -19.18 -9.36 -4.10
CA ASN A 4 -19.61 -10.65 -3.59
C ASN A 4 -19.52 -10.73 -2.06
N LEU A 5 -18.45 -10.11 -1.49
CA LEU A 5 -18.29 -10.02 -0.03
C LEU A 5 -19.45 -9.23 0.60
N ILE A 6 -19.76 -8.04 0.06
CA ILE A 6 -20.86 -7.20 0.56
C ILE A 6 -22.21 -7.95 0.47
N ALA A 7 -22.48 -8.58 -0.68
CA ALA A 7 -23.70 -9.33 -0.87
C ALA A 7 -23.82 -10.51 0.12
N ALA A 8 -22.74 -11.26 0.35
CA ALA A 8 -22.70 -12.36 1.30
C ALA A 8 -22.85 -11.86 2.74
N ALA A 9 -22.16 -10.78 3.12
CA ALA A 9 -22.27 -10.16 4.44
C ALA A 9 -23.70 -9.70 4.73
N LYS A 10 -24.34 -9.01 3.78
CA LYS A 10 -25.74 -8.60 3.88
C LYS A 10 -26.67 -9.82 4.04
N ALA A 11 -26.50 -10.85 3.21
CA ALA A 11 -27.31 -12.06 3.29
C ALA A 11 -27.15 -12.82 4.61
N ALA A 12 -25.94 -12.76 5.21
CA ALA A 12 -25.64 -13.36 6.51
C ALA A 12 -26.04 -12.48 7.72
N GLY A 13 -26.65 -11.32 7.51
CA GLY A 13 -27.05 -10.41 8.59
C GLY A 13 -25.85 -9.74 9.30
N VAL A 14 -24.70 -9.63 8.65
CA VAL A 14 -23.55 -8.89 9.20
C VAL A 14 -23.91 -7.42 9.25
N ARG A 15 -23.90 -6.84 10.45
CA ARG A 15 -24.26 -5.45 10.65
C ARG A 15 -23.13 -4.50 10.26
N ARG A 16 -21.87 -4.84 10.60
CA ARG A 16 -20.73 -3.92 10.42
C ARG A 16 -19.58 -4.56 9.67
N LEU A 17 -19.00 -3.77 8.77
CA LEU A 17 -17.81 -4.10 8.00
C LEU A 17 -16.70 -3.05 8.26
N VAL A 18 -15.55 -3.49 8.73
CA VAL A 18 -14.32 -2.69 8.69
C VAL A 18 -13.56 -3.06 7.43
N HIS A 19 -13.38 -2.11 6.54
CA HIS A 19 -12.73 -2.33 5.25
C HIS A 19 -11.31 -1.77 5.26
N THR A 20 -10.32 -2.65 5.22
CA THR A 20 -8.91 -2.27 5.05
C THR A 20 -8.63 -1.94 3.59
N SER A 21 -8.73 -0.65 3.25
CA SER A 21 -8.37 -0.11 1.94
C SER A 21 -6.86 0.15 1.85
N SER A 22 -6.45 1.31 1.39
CA SER A 22 -5.05 1.76 1.32
C SER A 22 -5.01 3.26 1.01
N VAL A 23 -3.97 3.98 1.43
CA VAL A 23 -3.67 5.33 0.91
C VAL A 23 -3.57 5.34 -0.62
N SER A 24 -3.24 4.22 -1.24
CA SER A 24 -3.20 4.08 -2.70
C SER A 24 -4.55 4.31 -3.39
N ALA A 25 -5.68 4.22 -2.67
CA ALA A 25 -7.00 4.57 -3.21
C ALA A 25 -7.11 6.05 -3.58
N PHE A 26 -6.31 6.90 -2.95
CA PHE A 26 -6.22 8.34 -3.28
C PHE A 26 -5.44 8.58 -4.59
N GLY A 27 -4.66 7.61 -5.08
CA GLY A 27 -3.76 7.80 -6.20
C GLY A 27 -2.54 8.65 -5.85
N GLN A 28 -1.66 8.85 -6.83
CA GLN A 28 -0.47 9.68 -6.64
C GLN A 28 -0.82 11.17 -6.77
N GLN A 29 -0.55 11.96 -5.74
CA GLN A 29 -0.84 13.40 -5.64
C GLN A 29 0.37 14.14 -5.04
N GLU A 30 0.56 15.40 -5.40
CA GLU A 30 1.70 16.20 -4.94
C GLU A 30 1.52 16.79 -3.53
N ASN A 31 0.28 16.79 -3.02
CA ASN A 31 -0.06 17.36 -1.72
C ASN A 31 -0.04 16.31 -0.60
N VAL A 32 0.08 16.78 0.63
CA VAL A 32 -0.14 15.95 1.81
C VAL A 32 -1.59 15.43 1.78
N LEU A 33 -1.76 14.14 1.96
CA LEU A 33 -3.07 13.49 1.95
C LEU A 33 -3.76 13.64 3.31
N ASP A 34 -5.05 13.93 3.26
CA ASP A 34 -5.99 13.85 4.36
C ASP A 34 -7.27 13.12 3.93
N GLU A 35 -8.21 12.91 4.85
CA GLU A 35 -9.45 12.20 4.58
C GLU A 35 -10.36 12.91 3.56
N HIS A 36 -10.16 14.22 3.33
CA HIS A 36 -10.91 15.04 2.38
C HIS A 36 -10.25 15.12 1.00
N SER A 37 -9.03 14.60 0.88
CA SER A 37 -8.28 14.59 -0.38
C SER A 37 -9.02 13.83 -1.48
N PRO A 38 -8.95 14.28 -2.75
CA PRO A 38 -9.67 13.64 -3.84
C PRO A 38 -9.21 12.20 -4.09
N ARG A 39 -10.14 11.29 -4.42
CA ARG A 39 -9.90 9.87 -4.71
C ARG A 39 -9.54 9.68 -6.19
N LEU A 40 -8.30 9.99 -6.56
CA LEU A 40 -7.82 9.91 -7.94
C LEU A 40 -7.41 8.48 -8.35
N GLY A 41 -7.27 7.55 -7.40
CA GLY A 41 -6.84 6.18 -7.67
C GLY A 41 -7.70 5.45 -8.70
N LYS A 42 -9.01 5.73 -8.77
CA LYS A 42 -9.92 5.14 -9.77
C LYS A 42 -9.49 5.42 -11.22
N GLN A 43 -8.84 6.55 -11.46
CA GLN A 43 -8.36 6.99 -12.78
C GLN A 43 -6.90 6.60 -13.02
N SER A 44 -6.24 6.01 -12.04
CA SER A 44 -4.84 5.63 -12.14
C SER A 44 -4.61 4.53 -13.19
N TRP A 45 -3.49 4.62 -13.90
CA TRP A 45 -3.00 3.56 -14.75
C TRP A 45 -2.45 2.37 -13.94
N ILE A 46 -2.15 2.59 -12.64
CA ILE A 46 -1.67 1.57 -11.72
C ILE A 46 -2.86 0.73 -11.25
N ASN A 47 -2.84 -0.55 -11.59
CA ASN A 47 -3.95 -1.47 -11.33
C ASN A 47 -4.28 -1.58 -9.82
N TYR A 48 -3.27 -1.56 -8.96
CA TYR A 48 -3.45 -1.62 -7.51
C TYR A 48 -4.25 -0.41 -6.99
N GLU A 49 -3.87 0.81 -7.34
CA GLU A 49 -4.58 2.04 -6.96
C GLU A 49 -6.02 2.00 -7.43
N ARG A 50 -6.23 1.65 -8.70
CA ARG A 50 -7.56 1.58 -9.31
C ARG A 50 -8.46 0.56 -8.62
N THR A 51 -7.94 -0.63 -8.34
CA THR A 51 -8.74 -1.69 -7.71
C THR A 51 -9.07 -1.38 -6.26
N LYS A 52 -8.16 -0.73 -5.51
CA LYS A 52 -8.41 -0.28 -4.14
C LYS A 52 -9.46 0.83 -4.12
N ALA A 53 -9.35 1.84 -4.98
CA ALA A 53 -10.33 2.92 -5.08
C ALA A 53 -11.74 2.41 -5.44
N ILE A 54 -11.84 1.50 -6.41
CA ILE A 54 -13.13 0.90 -6.79
C ILE A 54 -13.71 0.04 -5.65
N ALA A 55 -12.88 -0.71 -4.94
CA ALA A 55 -13.33 -1.51 -3.81
C ALA A 55 -13.88 -0.65 -2.66
N GLU A 56 -13.19 0.44 -2.35
CA GLU A 56 -13.58 1.43 -1.35
C GLU A 56 -14.91 2.11 -1.72
N GLU A 57 -15.05 2.57 -2.96
CA GLU A 57 -16.31 3.17 -3.46
C GLU A 57 -17.50 2.21 -3.28
N LEU A 58 -17.34 0.93 -3.64
CA LEU A 58 -18.39 -0.08 -3.48
C LEU A 58 -18.82 -0.28 -2.02
N VAL A 59 -17.86 -0.21 -1.09
CA VAL A 59 -18.13 -0.33 0.35
C VAL A 59 -18.90 0.89 0.86
N LEU A 60 -18.46 2.09 0.51
CA LEU A 60 -19.12 3.35 0.90
C LEU A 60 -20.51 3.49 0.28
N GLU A 61 -20.70 3.06 -0.97
CA GLU A 61 -22.02 3.01 -1.60
C GLU A 61 -22.95 2.03 -0.88
N ALA A 62 -22.45 0.90 -0.41
CA ALA A 62 -23.25 -0.07 0.33
C ALA A 62 -23.67 0.48 1.71
N ASP A 63 -22.78 1.22 2.38
CA ASP A 63 -23.07 1.95 3.60
C ASP A 63 -24.14 3.01 3.38
N ALA A 64 -23.97 3.86 2.38
CA ALA A 64 -24.91 4.94 2.04
C ALA A 64 -26.32 4.43 1.68
N ARG A 65 -26.43 3.19 1.15
CA ARG A 65 -27.73 2.53 0.92
C ARG A 65 -28.31 1.87 2.14
N GLY A 66 -27.61 1.84 3.26
CA GLY A 66 -28.01 1.10 4.48
C GLY A 66 -27.94 -0.43 4.32
N ASP A 67 -27.14 -0.93 3.37
CA ASP A 67 -26.96 -2.36 3.16
C ASP A 67 -26.08 -2.98 4.26
N ILE A 68 -25.11 -2.22 4.78
CA ILE A 68 -24.17 -2.59 5.83
C ILE A 68 -23.55 -1.32 6.44
N GLU A 69 -23.33 -1.28 7.74
CA GLU A 69 -22.54 -0.21 8.37
C GLU A 69 -21.07 -0.41 8.04
N ALA A 70 -20.41 0.52 7.36
CA ALA A 70 -19.01 0.38 6.98
C ALA A 70 -18.12 1.48 7.56
N VAL A 71 -16.91 1.10 7.95
CA VAL A 71 -15.81 2.01 8.27
C VAL A 71 -14.64 1.63 7.37
N VAL A 72 -14.02 2.62 6.73
CA VAL A 72 -12.89 2.40 5.82
C VAL A 72 -11.61 2.88 6.47
N LEU A 73 -10.60 2.02 6.47
CA LEU A 73 -9.25 2.35 6.92
C LEU A 73 -8.30 2.38 5.73
N ASN A 74 -7.55 3.45 5.59
CA ASN A 74 -6.59 3.67 4.52
C ASN A 74 -5.16 3.68 5.09
N PRO A 75 -4.59 2.50 5.39
CA PRO A 75 -3.22 2.44 5.88
C PRO A 75 -2.22 2.82 4.80
N ALA A 76 -1.11 3.43 5.24
CA ALA A 76 0.09 3.65 4.45
C ALA A 76 0.91 2.35 4.32
N HIS A 77 2.25 2.42 4.29
CA HIS A 77 3.08 1.22 4.27
C HIS A 77 3.06 0.53 5.62
N ILE A 78 2.51 -0.68 5.68
CA ILE A 78 2.45 -1.44 6.93
C ILE A 78 3.72 -2.27 7.09
N LEU A 79 4.41 -2.11 8.21
CA LEU A 79 5.57 -2.89 8.62
C LEU A 79 5.28 -3.62 9.93
N GLY A 80 5.91 -4.76 10.13
CA GLY A 80 5.90 -5.42 11.44
C GLY A 80 5.96 -6.93 11.41
N PRO A 81 5.86 -7.55 12.60
CA PRO A 81 5.91 -8.99 12.74
C PRO A 81 4.82 -9.71 11.93
N GLY A 82 5.18 -10.87 11.37
CA GLY A 82 4.26 -11.69 10.58
C GLY A 82 4.31 -11.42 9.07
N ASP A 83 4.97 -10.37 8.60
CA ASP A 83 5.25 -10.22 7.17
C ASP A 83 6.30 -11.25 6.72
N THR A 84 5.95 -12.01 5.71
CA THR A 84 6.84 -13.04 5.12
C THR A 84 7.07 -12.84 3.62
N ARG A 85 6.45 -11.84 3.00
CA ARG A 85 6.42 -11.72 1.54
C ARG A 85 6.64 -10.31 0.99
N ASN A 86 6.23 -9.27 1.72
CA ASN A 86 6.29 -7.90 1.25
C ASN A 86 7.60 -7.23 1.67
N TRP A 87 7.58 -6.48 2.76
CA TRP A 87 8.75 -5.79 3.29
C TRP A 87 9.81 -6.77 3.81
N ALA A 88 9.39 -7.93 4.35
CA ALA A 88 10.32 -8.99 4.77
C ALA A 88 11.30 -9.40 3.66
N ARG A 89 10.88 -9.39 2.40
CA ARG A 89 11.77 -9.65 1.27
C ARG A 89 12.93 -8.66 1.19
N MET A 90 12.68 -7.39 1.49
CA MET A 90 13.72 -6.35 1.50
C MET A 90 14.73 -6.62 2.61
N PHE A 91 14.29 -7.00 3.81
CA PHE A 91 15.18 -7.41 4.91
C PHE A 91 16.06 -8.57 4.50
N ILE A 92 15.48 -9.63 3.93
CA ILE A 92 16.21 -10.82 3.47
C ILE A 92 17.23 -10.48 2.39
N LEU A 93 16.86 -9.67 1.39
CA LEU A 93 17.77 -9.26 0.32
C LEU A 93 18.92 -8.39 0.84
N LEU A 94 18.66 -7.55 1.83
CA LEU A 94 19.67 -6.70 2.46
C LEU A 94 20.66 -7.56 3.26
N GLU A 95 20.18 -8.45 4.12
CA GLU A 95 20.99 -9.40 4.90
C GLU A 95 21.88 -10.27 4.00
N GLN A 96 21.35 -10.71 2.87
CA GLN A 96 22.10 -11.49 1.88
C GLN A 96 23.05 -10.66 0.99
N GLY A 97 23.10 -9.35 1.16
CA GLY A 97 23.88 -8.47 0.28
C GLY A 97 23.40 -8.43 -1.17
N LYS A 98 22.16 -8.82 -1.43
CA LYS A 98 21.55 -8.93 -2.77
C LYS A 98 20.61 -7.79 -3.12
N LEU A 99 20.43 -6.81 -2.23
CA LEU A 99 19.61 -5.64 -2.52
C LEU A 99 20.34 -4.76 -3.55
N PRO A 100 19.80 -4.55 -4.76
CA PRO A 100 20.51 -3.85 -5.83
C PRO A 100 20.68 -2.34 -5.56
N GLY A 101 19.93 -1.79 -4.64
CA GLY A 101 19.99 -0.38 -4.23
C GLY A 101 18.67 0.10 -3.62
N ALA A 102 18.67 1.31 -3.10
CA ALA A 102 17.48 1.94 -2.54
C ALA A 102 16.69 2.68 -3.64
N PRO A 103 15.36 2.55 -3.71
CA PRO A 103 14.57 3.40 -4.59
C PRO A 103 14.59 4.86 -4.10
N PRO A 104 14.33 5.84 -4.99
CA PRO A 104 14.46 7.26 -4.66
C PRO A 104 13.24 7.85 -3.93
N GLY A 105 12.11 7.17 -3.88
CA GLY A 105 10.89 7.67 -3.28
C GLY A 105 10.89 7.66 -1.76
N SER A 106 9.76 8.08 -1.20
CA SER A 106 9.51 8.10 0.24
C SER A 106 8.10 7.59 0.54
N GLY A 107 7.83 7.34 1.80
CA GLY A 107 6.52 6.93 2.25
C GLY A 107 6.34 7.10 3.74
N THR A 108 5.14 6.86 4.19
CA THR A 108 4.78 6.83 5.61
C THR A 108 4.65 5.38 6.03
N PHE A 109 5.35 4.98 7.09
CA PHE A 109 5.46 3.61 7.56
C PHE A 109 4.76 3.43 8.89
N ALA A 110 3.76 2.56 8.92
CA ALA A 110 2.93 2.29 10.09
C ALA A 110 3.24 0.90 10.68
N ASP A 111 3.23 0.79 12.00
CA ASP A 111 3.36 -0.49 12.70
C ASP A 111 2.07 -1.31 12.54
N VAL A 112 2.18 -2.56 12.11
CA VAL A 112 1.04 -3.47 11.94
C VAL A 112 0.19 -3.63 13.22
N ARG A 113 0.82 -3.51 14.40
CA ARG A 113 0.14 -3.61 15.69
C ARG A 113 -0.77 -2.41 15.95
N GLU A 114 -0.37 -1.22 15.50
CA GLU A 114 -1.20 -0.01 15.58
C GLU A 114 -2.34 -0.07 14.55
N ILE A 115 -2.08 -0.59 13.36
CA ILE A 115 -3.14 -0.84 12.37
C ILE A 115 -4.19 -1.81 12.93
N ALA A 116 -3.77 -2.93 13.53
CA ALA A 116 -4.69 -3.89 14.14
C ALA A 116 -5.51 -3.27 15.28
N LYS A 117 -4.92 -2.41 16.11
CA LYS A 117 -5.66 -1.65 17.14
C LYS A 117 -6.69 -0.71 16.51
N ALA A 118 -6.33 -0.02 15.42
CA ALA A 118 -7.22 0.86 14.70
C ALA A 118 -8.41 0.09 14.09
N GLU A 119 -8.19 -1.10 13.54
CA GLU A 119 -9.27 -1.98 13.04
C GLU A 119 -10.24 -2.39 14.15
N LEU A 120 -9.73 -2.79 15.30
CA LEU A 120 -10.57 -3.13 16.46
C LEU A 120 -11.31 -1.91 17.01
N ALA A 121 -10.68 -0.73 17.01
CA ALA A 121 -11.34 0.51 17.41
C ALA A 121 -12.44 0.89 16.42
N ALA A 122 -12.19 0.82 15.11
CA ALA A 122 -13.17 1.10 14.06
C ALA A 122 -14.41 0.19 14.15
N TRP A 123 -14.21 -1.07 14.52
CA TRP A 123 -15.34 -2.00 14.74
C TRP A 123 -16.27 -1.55 15.89
N ARG A 124 -15.73 -0.83 16.89
CA ARG A 124 -16.46 -0.36 18.08
C ARG A 124 -17.00 1.06 17.97
N LEU A 125 -16.64 1.80 16.91
CA LEU A 125 -17.10 3.18 16.72
C LEU A 125 -18.63 3.25 16.64
N PRO A 126 -19.26 4.28 17.23
CA PRO A 126 -20.71 4.48 17.09
C PRO A 126 -21.10 4.94 15.68
N HIS A 127 -20.16 5.48 14.91
CA HIS A 127 -20.36 6.02 13.57
C HIS A 127 -20.01 5.00 12.50
N HIS A 128 -20.55 5.20 11.29
CA HIS A 128 -20.19 4.47 10.09
C HIS A 128 -20.19 5.43 8.90
N GLY A 129 -19.77 4.96 7.73
CA GLY A 129 -19.59 5.79 6.53
C GLY A 129 -18.31 6.64 6.58
N GLU A 130 -17.51 6.52 7.61
CA GLU A 130 -16.30 7.30 7.81
C GLU A 130 -15.06 6.58 7.25
N GLN A 131 -14.05 7.39 6.95
CA GLN A 131 -12.76 6.96 6.42
C GLN A 131 -11.66 7.55 7.28
N TYR A 132 -10.62 6.73 7.53
CA TYR A 132 -9.48 7.15 8.35
C TYR A 132 -8.17 6.81 7.66
N LEU A 133 -7.31 7.81 7.49
CA LEU A 133 -5.93 7.61 7.07
C LEU A 133 -5.10 7.10 8.25
N LEU A 134 -4.43 5.98 8.04
CA LEU A 134 -3.56 5.39 9.04
C LEU A 134 -2.10 5.57 8.61
N GLY A 135 -1.51 6.68 9.04
CA GLY A 135 -0.12 7.02 8.81
C GLY A 135 0.83 6.41 9.84
N GLY A 136 2.05 6.92 9.88
CA GLY A 136 3.11 6.54 10.79
C GLY A 136 4.33 7.45 10.58
N GLU A 137 5.54 6.94 10.74
CA GLU A 137 6.77 7.69 10.50
C GLU A 137 7.00 7.91 9.00
N HIS A 138 7.26 9.16 8.62
CA HIS A 138 7.64 9.49 7.25
C HIS A 138 9.14 9.30 7.05
N ALA A 139 9.51 8.54 6.03
CA ALA A 139 10.92 8.34 5.68
C ALA A 139 11.09 8.07 4.17
N SER A 140 12.26 8.37 3.62
CA SER A 140 12.66 7.85 2.33
C SER A 140 12.91 6.34 2.40
N PHE A 141 12.78 5.65 1.29
CA PHE A 141 13.16 4.23 1.23
C PHE A 141 14.64 4.02 1.55
N LEU A 142 15.49 4.99 1.24
CA LEU A 142 16.92 4.94 1.61
C LEU A 142 17.10 4.95 3.13
N GLU A 143 16.45 5.88 3.84
CA GLU A 143 16.51 5.96 5.31
C GLU A 143 15.97 4.68 5.96
N LEU A 144 14.84 4.16 5.47
CA LEU A 144 14.32 2.88 5.95
C LEU A 144 15.33 1.73 5.77
N ILE A 145 15.94 1.61 4.58
CA ILE A 145 16.93 0.58 4.30
C ILE A 145 18.18 0.75 5.18
N GLN A 146 18.63 1.97 5.41
CA GLN A 146 19.76 2.26 6.31
C GLN A 146 19.44 1.92 7.76
N CYS A 147 18.22 2.20 8.22
CA CYS A 147 17.75 1.80 9.54
C CYS A 147 17.77 0.27 9.70
N ILE A 148 17.19 -0.45 8.72
CA ILE A 148 17.18 -1.92 8.71
C ILE A 148 18.61 -2.50 8.71
N ALA A 149 19.50 -1.93 7.89
CA ALA A 149 20.88 -2.39 7.79
C ALA A 149 21.64 -2.23 9.12
N LYS A 150 21.37 -1.15 9.85
CA LYS A 150 21.93 -0.91 11.19
C LYS A 150 21.48 -1.99 12.17
N GLU A 151 20.21 -2.35 12.16
CA GLU A 151 19.67 -3.40 13.05
C GLU A 151 20.20 -4.81 12.67
N LEU A 152 20.46 -5.06 11.40
CA LEU A 152 21.00 -6.33 10.89
C LEU A 152 22.53 -6.39 10.90
N ASP A 153 23.22 -5.35 11.35
CA ASP A 153 24.69 -5.20 11.29
C ASP A 153 25.26 -5.53 9.90
N CYS A 154 24.62 -4.99 8.85
CA CYS A 154 25.00 -5.21 7.46
C CYS A 154 25.18 -3.91 6.69
N LYS A 155 25.76 -4.01 5.48
CA LYS A 155 26.00 -2.82 4.63
C LYS A 155 24.74 -2.34 3.96
N ALA A 156 24.48 -1.03 4.05
CA ALA A 156 23.41 -0.34 3.33
C ALA A 156 23.94 0.44 2.13
N PRO A 157 23.09 0.71 1.12
CA PRO A 157 23.35 1.72 0.10
C PRO A 157 23.59 3.09 0.72
N SER A 158 24.57 3.84 0.19
CA SER A 158 24.84 5.22 0.63
C SER A 158 23.97 6.26 -0.09
N ARG A 159 23.34 5.90 -1.19
CA ARG A 159 22.49 6.77 -2.00
C ARG A 159 21.39 5.98 -2.70
N ALA A 160 20.30 6.67 -3.03
CA ALA A 160 19.23 6.09 -3.82
C ALA A 160 19.64 5.95 -5.30
N LEU A 161 19.04 4.99 -5.97
CA LEU A 161 19.17 4.81 -7.41
C LEU A 161 18.41 5.91 -8.16
N PRO A 162 18.92 6.39 -9.31
CA PRO A 162 18.18 7.37 -10.12
C PRO A 162 16.85 6.80 -10.63
N ALA A 163 15.76 7.55 -10.50
CA ALA A 163 14.43 7.13 -10.95
C ALA A 163 14.39 6.76 -12.43
N GLY A 164 15.13 7.53 -13.28
CA GLY A 164 15.23 7.24 -14.71
C GLY A 164 15.84 5.88 -15.02
N PHE A 165 16.87 5.47 -14.26
CA PHE A 165 17.47 4.15 -14.38
C PHE A 165 16.47 3.05 -14.03
N LEU A 166 15.78 3.16 -12.90
CA LEU A 166 14.78 2.16 -12.46
C LEU A 166 13.63 2.04 -13.46
N ARG A 167 13.13 3.16 -13.98
CA ARG A 167 12.07 3.18 -15.00
C ARG A 167 12.49 2.52 -16.30
N GLY A 168 13.71 2.78 -16.77
CA GLY A 168 14.27 2.13 -17.96
C GLY A 168 14.44 0.63 -17.76
N TYR A 169 15.03 0.23 -16.63
CA TYR A 169 15.26 -1.16 -16.28
C TYR A 169 13.94 -1.96 -16.17
N ALA A 170 12.93 -1.42 -15.51
CA ALA A 170 11.61 -2.05 -15.41
C ALA A 170 10.95 -2.25 -16.77
N ARG A 171 11.08 -1.31 -17.70
CA ARG A 171 10.55 -1.45 -19.08
C ARG A 171 11.24 -2.60 -19.85
N VAL A 172 12.54 -2.74 -19.68
CA VAL A 172 13.29 -3.84 -20.31
C VAL A 172 12.84 -5.18 -19.75
N LEU A 173 12.72 -5.30 -18.42
CA LEU A 173 12.23 -6.53 -17.78
C LEU A 173 10.78 -6.86 -18.18
N ASP A 174 9.90 -5.89 -18.28
CA ASP A 174 8.51 -6.06 -18.73
C ASP A 174 8.45 -6.54 -20.20
N ALA A 175 9.29 -5.98 -21.06
CA ALA A 175 9.39 -6.43 -22.45
C ALA A 175 9.92 -7.87 -22.56
N LEU A 176 10.95 -8.22 -21.79
CA LEU A 176 11.50 -9.57 -21.74
C LEU A 176 10.49 -10.60 -21.21
N SER A 177 9.74 -10.23 -20.17
CA SER A 177 8.72 -11.12 -19.59
C SER A 177 7.62 -11.50 -20.57
N ARG A 178 7.25 -10.60 -21.48
CA ARG A 178 6.28 -10.87 -22.55
C ARG A 178 6.76 -11.91 -23.55
N VAL A 179 8.08 -12.02 -23.72
CA VAL A 179 8.69 -13.02 -24.63
C VAL A 179 8.93 -14.34 -23.89
N THR A 180 9.36 -14.29 -22.65
CA THR A 180 9.74 -15.47 -21.85
C THR A 180 8.56 -16.12 -21.11
N GLY A 181 7.41 -15.41 -20.99
CA GLY A 181 6.23 -15.86 -20.25
C GLY A 181 6.38 -15.87 -18.73
N GLY A 182 7.50 -15.37 -18.18
CA GLY A 182 7.76 -15.27 -16.74
C GLY A 182 7.27 -13.95 -16.16
N GLU A 183 6.92 -13.93 -14.87
CA GLU A 183 6.61 -12.68 -14.17
C GLU A 183 7.89 -11.87 -13.91
N PRO A 184 7.95 -10.58 -14.29
CA PRO A 184 9.12 -9.75 -14.06
C PRO A 184 9.26 -9.43 -12.56
N GLN A 185 10.48 -9.47 -12.05
CA GLN A 185 10.76 -9.11 -10.64
C GLN A 185 10.49 -7.63 -10.33
N LEU A 186 10.55 -6.78 -11.34
CA LEU A 186 10.31 -5.35 -11.27
C LEU A 186 9.41 -4.93 -12.43
N THR A 187 8.27 -4.33 -12.13
CA THR A 187 7.30 -3.86 -13.13
C THR A 187 7.31 -2.33 -13.21
N PRO A 188 6.88 -1.73 -14.34
CA PRO A 188 6.70 -0.28 -14.42
C PRO A 188 5.77 0.27 -13.33
N GLN A 189 4.74 -0.48 -12.93
CA GLN A 189 3.83 -0.09 -11.86
C GLN A 189 4.53 -0.09 -10.49
N SER A 190 5.30 -1.15 -10.16
CA SER A 190 6.04 -1.20 -8.89
C SER A 190 7.09 -0.11 -8.79
N VAL A 191 7.77 0.23 -9.91
CA VAL A 191 8.72 1.35 -9.94
C VAL A 191 8.02 2.68 -9.76
N SER A 192 6.80 2.86 -10.27
CA SER A 192 6.04 4.09 -10.03
C SER A 192 5.79 4.31 -8.54
N PHE A 193 5.42 3.27 -7.79
CA PHE A 193 5.27 3.35 -6.34
C PHE A 193 6.57 3.70 -5.61
N THR A 194 7.67 3.04 -5.98
CA THR A 194 8.94 3.21 -5.28
C THR A 194 9.72 4.46 -5.69
N CYS A 195 9.30 5.13 -6.75
CA CYS A 195 9.82 6.44 -7.17
C CYS A 195 8.90 7.62 -6.78
N TYR A 196 7.76 7.33 -6.15
CA TYR A 196 6.83 8.35 -5.68
C TYR A 196 7.19 8.80 -4.27
N HIS A 197 6.91 10.05 -3.95
CA HIS A 197 7.06 10.64 -2.62
C HIS A 197 5.67 10.84 -2.02
N LEU A 198 5.34 10.02 -1.04
CA LEU A 198 4.09 10.10 -0.30
C LEU A 198 4.29 10.95 0.94
#